data_52a45f95e54eb20ebc64ee2286945ba8
#
_entry.id   52a45f95e54eb20ebc64ee2286945ba8
#
_cell.length_a   1.000
_cell.length_b   1.000
_cell.length_c   1.000
_cell.angle_alpha   90.00
_cell.angle_beta   90.00
_cell.angle_gamma   90.00
#
_symmetry.space_group_name_H-M   'P 1'
#
loop_
_entity.id
_entity.type
_entity.pdbx_description
1 polymer ?
#
loop_
_entity_poly.entity_id
_entity_poly.type
_entity_poly.pdbx_seq_one_letter_code
_entity_poly.pdbx_strand_id
1 'polypeptide(L)'
;HGGGPGVGPICVASHLVEFLPTHTMVKTGGEHGIHAVAAAPYGSVGMLPVTYGYLLMLGAEGLEMVTKMAILNANYLASSFEKLGFKILFKGSKGRVGHEMIWDCNMFNKEYGISELDIAKRLMDFGFHAPTLSFPVHGTLMVEPTESEPKEELDRFIEALKTIREEMIEVGEGKADKTDNVLKNAPHTHKVLTADEWSHAYLRSKAAYPLAWVAENKFWPQVGRVDDGYGDRNLMCTCDPLESSNDEK
;
A
#
# COMPACT_ATOMS: atom_id res chain seq x y z
N HIS A 1 3.92 -1.23 5.27
CA HIS A 1 4.28 -2.31 6.19
C HIS A 1 3.16 -3.36 6.37
N GLY A 2 2.15 -3.41 5.53
CA GLY A 2 1.12 -4.45 5.50
C GLY A 2 0.10 -4.44 6.65
N GLY A 3 0.17 -3.50 7.58
CA GLY A 3 -0.74 -3.41 8.72
C GLY A 3 -0.27 -4.18 9.96
N GLY A 4 -1.15 -4.32 10.92
CA GLY A 4 -0.89 -4.97 12.21
C GLY A 4 -0.87 -3.99 13.38
N PRO A 5 -0.96 -4.47 14.65
CA PRO A 5 -0.93 -3.62 15.82
C PRO A 5 0.48 -3.06 16.04
N GLY A 6 0.57 -1.74 16.11
CA GLY A 6 1.83 -1.06 16.34
C GLY A 6 2.33 -1.18 17.77
N VAL A 7 3.65 -1.32 17.92
CA VAL A 7 4.35 -1.19 19.19
C VAL A 7 5.68 -0.46 18.94
N GLY A 8 5.98 0.52 19.78
CA GLY A 8 7.22 1.29 19.68
C GLY A 8 7.76 1.59 21.08
N PRO A 9 8.64 0.75 21.63
CA PRO A 9 9.27 1.00 22.93
C PRO A 9 10.07 2.31 22.88
N ILE A 10 9.82 3.18 23.88
CA ILE A 10 10.54 4.46 24.03
C ILE A 10 11.35 4.42 25.31
N CYS A 11 12.63 4.73 25.20
CA CYS A 11 13.51 4.92 26.33
C CYS A 11 13.86 6.41 26.43
N VAL A 12 13.94 6.91 27.66
CA VAL A 12 14.31 8.31 27.93
C VAL A 12 15.51 8.39 28.85
N ALA A 13 16.28 9.48 28.74
CA ALA A 13 17.33 9.78 29.67
C ALA A 13 16.75 10.07 31.06
N SER A 14 17.54 9.82 32.13
CA SER A 14 17.06 9.90 33.53
C SER A 14 16.38 11.22 33.90
N HIS A 15 16.86 12.35 33.37
CA HIS A 15 16.29 13.68 33.62
C HIS A 15 14.91 13.90 32.98
N LEU A 16 14.46 13.01 32.09
CA LEU A 16 13.13 13.07 31.45
C LEU A 16 12.11 12.12 32.08
N VAL A 17 12.54 11.26 32.99
CA VAL A 17 11.66 10.24 33.60
C VAL A 17 10.45 10.86 34.31
N GLU A 18 10.65 12.00 34.99
CA GLU A 18 9.57 12.69 35.72
C GLU A 18 8.50 13.30 34.80
N PHE A 19 8.76 13.45 33.52
CA PHE A 19 7.83 13.98 32.52
C PHE A 19 7.10 12.89 31.74
N LEU A 20 7.41 11.61 31.96
CA LEU A 20 6.71 10.51 31.30
C LEU A 20 5.20 10.51 31.63
N PRO A 21 4.36 10.03 30.71
CA PRO A 21 2.92 9.95 30.94
C PRO A 21 2.58 9.20 32.22
N THR A 22 1.64 9.75 32.99
CA THR A 22 1.09 9.10 34.18
C THR A 22 -0.03 8.14 33.83
N HIS A 23 -0.44 7.29 34.75
CA HIS A 23 -1.58 6.40 34.60
C HIS A 23 -2.37 6.27 35.88
N THR A 24 -3.69 6.25 35.78
CA THR A 24 -4.59 6.26 36.96
C THR A 24 -4.54 4.96 37.78
N MET A 25 -4.24 3.83 37.13
CA MET A 25 -4.25 2.50 37.78
C MET A 25 -2.87 2.00 38.20
N VAL A 26 -1.82 2.54 37.59
CA VAL A 26 -0.43 2.12 37.83
C VAL A 26 0.45 3.36 37.94
N LYS A 27 1.34 3.38 38.93
CA LYS A 27 2.31 4.48 39.03
C LYS A 27 3.33 4.40 37.91
N THR A 28 3.13 5.21 36.87
CA THR A 28 4.06 5.48 35.79
C THR A 28 4.37 6.98 35.77
N GLY A 29 5.50 7.35 35.20
CA GLY A 29 5.94 8.77 35.16
C GLY A 29 6.28 9.35 36.52
N GLY A 30 6.50 10.65 36.57
CA GLY A 30 6.84 11.42 37.75
C GLY A 30 5.85 12.54 38.07
N GLU A 31 6.25 13.46 38.94
CA GLU A 31 5.37 14.56 39.44
C GLU A 31 4.98 15.54 38.30
N HIS A 32 5.77 15.66 37.29
CA HIS A 32 5.55 16.57 36.15
C HIS A 32 5.02 15.82 34.89
N GLY A 33 4.57 14.56 35.05
CA GLY A 33 4.06 13.73 33.98
C GLY A 33 2.74 14.26 33.42
N ILE A 34 2.55 14.13 32.10
CA ILE A 34 1.27 14.39 31.46
C ILE A 34 0.27 13.29 31.77
N HIS A 35 -1.01 13.50 31.44
CA HIS A 35 -2.04 12.48 31.58
C HIS A 35 -1.75 11.21 30.77
N ALA A 36 -2.45 10.12 31.10
CA ALA A 36 -2.34 8.87 30.36
C ALA A 36 -2.63 9.08 28.86
N VAL A 37 -1.75 8.57 28.00
CA VAL A 37 -1.87 8.65 26.54
C VAL A 37 -2.48 7.38 25.93
N ALA A 38 -2.60 6.32 26.72
CA ALA A 38 -3.20 5.04 26.32
C ALA A 38 -3.97 4.43 27.52
N ALA A 39 -4.97 3.61 27.21
CA ALA A 39 -5.73 2.90 28.24
C ALA A 39 -4.87 1.88 29.01
N ALA A 40 -3.91 1.25 28.35
CA ALA A 40 -2.95 0.36 28.98
C ALA A 40 -1.74 1.17 29.52
N PRO A 41 -1.26 0.88 30.75
CA PRO A 41 -0.20 1.66 31.40
C PRO A 41 1.10 1.80 30.62
N TYR A 42 1.44 0.77 29.88
CA TYR A 42 2.67 0.68 29.09
C TYR A 42 2.39 0.54 27.58
N GLY A 43 1.19 0.95 27.11
CA GLY A 43 0.78 0.81 25.72
C GLY A 43 0.56 -0.64 25.31
N SER A 44 0.78 -0.95 24.02
CA SER A 44 0.48 -2.27 23.44
C SER A 44 1.54 -3.34 23.75
N VAL A 45 1.93 -3.48 25.00
CA VAL A 45 2.96 -4.46 25.46
C VAL A 45 2.62 -5.90 25.06
N GLY A 46 1.33 -6.24 24.96
CA GLY A 46 0.87 -7.55 24.51
C GLY A 46 1.37 -7.97 23.12
N MET A 47 1.89 -7.03 22.31
CA MET A 47 2.49 -7.32 21.00
C MET A 47 3.97 -7.73 21.09
N LEU A 48 4.65 -7.45 22.18
CA LEU A 48 6.07 -7.82 22.35
C LEU A 48 6.34 -9.33 22.24
N PRO A 49 5.46 -10.25 22.73
CA PRO A 49 5.64 -11.67 22.49
C PRO A 49 5.73 -12.07 21.03
N VAL A 50 5.04 -11.36 20.11
CA VAL A 50 5.14 -11.59 18.66
C VAL A 50 6.55 -11.25 18.17
N THR A 51 7.06 -10.07 18.54
CA THR A 51 8.44 -9.65 18.23
C THR A 51 9.46 -10.61 18.84
N TYR A 52 9.26 -11.03 20.09
CA TYR A 52 10.15 -11.98 20.76
C TYR A 52 10.17 -13.33 20.05
N GLY A 53 9.00 -13.86 19.66
CA GLY A 53 8.90 -15.09 18.87
C GLY A 53 9.63 -14.99 17.53
N TYR A 54 9.47 -13.88 16.82
CA TYR A 54 10.17 -13.59 15.56
C TYR A 54 11.69 -13.60 15.75
N LEU A 55 12.20 -12.93 16.78
CA LEU A 55 13.62 -12.88 17.09
C LEU A 55 14.18 -14.27 17.45
N LEU A 56 13.41 -15.08 18.21
CA LEU A 56 13.81 -16.46 18.55
C LEU A 56 13.84 -17.38 17.32
N MET A 57 12.90 -17.22 16.40
CA MET A 57 12.84 -18.03 15.18
C MET A 57 14.01 -17.74 14.24
N LEU A 58 14.41 -16.48 14.12
CA LEU A 58 15.45 -16.07 13.19
C LEU A 58 16.86 -16.20 13.78
N GLY A 59 17.03 -15.89 15.05
CA GLY A 59 18.37 -15.77 15.65
C GLY A 59 19.20 -14.68 14.98
N ALA A 60 20.48 -14.57 15.35
CA ALA A 60 21.37 -13.54 14.82
C ALA A 60 21.62 -13.69 13.31
N GLU A 61 21.84 -14.91 12.84
CA GLU A 61 22.08 -15.18 11.42
C GLU A 61 20.86 -14.90 10.55
N GLY A 62 19.66 -15.30 11.03
CA GLY A 62 18.40 -15.03 10.34
C GLY A 62 18.11 -13.54 10.21
N LEU A 63 18.35 -12.74 11.25
CA LEU A 63 18.15 -11.28 11.20
C LEU A 63 19.08 -10.60 10.19
N GLU A 64 20.32 -11.05 10.07
CA GLU A 64 21.22 -10.57 9.02
C GLU A 64 20.73 -10.97 7.63
N MET A 65 20.28 -12.23 7.48
CA MET A 65 19.77 -12.75 6.21
C MET A 65 18.52 -12.02 5.74
N VAL A 66 17.57 -11.74 6.63
CA VAL A 66 16.34 -10.95 6.35
C VAL A 66 16.70 -9.63 5.67
N THR A 67 17.64 -8.89 6.24
CA THR A 67 18.07 -7.60 5.67
C THR A 67 18.70 -7.76 4.28
N LYS A 68 19.56 -8.77 4.12
CA LYS A 68 20.20 -9.07 2.83
C LYS A 68 19.15 -9.42 1.75
N MET A 69 18.17 -10.25 2.11
CA MET A 69 17.11 -10.65 1.18
C MET A 69 16.20 -9.48 0.81
N ALA A 70 15.81 -8.63 1.76
CA ALA A 70 15.01 -7.44 1.48
C ALA A 70 15.72 -6.52 0.45
N ILE A 71 17.01 -6.25 0.66
CA ILE A 71 17.81 -5.44 -0.28
C ILE A 71 17.96 -6.14 -1.63
N LEU A 72 18.16 -7.45 -1.66
CA LEU A 72 18.26 -8.22 -2.91
C LEU A 72 16.96 -8.16 -3.69
N ASN A 73 15.83 -8.41 -3.06
CA ASN A 73 14.50 -8.38 -3.67
C ASN A 73 14.19 -7.00 -4.27
N ALA A 74 14.43 -5.93 -3.51
CA ALA A 74 14.22 -4.56 -4.00
C ALA A 74 15.09 -4.25 -5.23
N ASN A 75 16.35 -4.66 -5.22
CA ASN A 75 17.26 -4.45 -6.36
C ASN A 75 16.93 -5.34 -7.56
N TYR A 76 16.40 -6.55 -7.34
CA TYR A 76 15.89 -7.40 -8.41
C TYR A 76 14.73 -6.73 -9.14
N LEU A 77 13.75 -6.21 -8.39
CA LEU A 77 12.63 -5.45 -8.95
C LEU A 77 13.11 -4.16 -9.65
N ALA A 78 13.96 -3.37 -9.00
CA ALA A 78 14.48 -2.13 -9.57
C ALA A 78 15.17 -2.36 -10.92
N SER A 79 16.04 -3.36 -11.00
CA SER A 79 16.71 -3.73 -12.26
C SER A 79 15.73 -4.20 -13.34
N SER A 80 14.68 -4.92 -12.96
CA SER A 80 13.65 -5.39 -13.89
C SER A 80 12.77 -4.24 -14.40
N PHE A 81 12.43 -3.30 -13.52
CA PHE A 81 11.68 -2.10 -13.87
C PHE A 81 12.45 -1.22 -14.86
N GLU A 82 13.75 -1.04 -14.63
CA GLU A 82 14.59 -0.27 -15.57
C GLU A 82 14.67 -0.90 -16.95
N LYS A 83 14.72 -2.24 -17.04
CA LYS A 83 14.65 -2.96 -18.32
C LYS A 83 13.32 -2.75 -19.04
N LEU A 84 12.24 -2.53 -18.29
CA LEU A 84 10.93 -2.15 -18.82
C LEU A 84 10.83 -0.66 -19.16
N GLY A 85 11.89 0.12 -18.98
CA GLY A 85 11.92 1.56 -19.25
C GLY A 85 11.32 2.43 -18.16
N PHE A 86 11.15 1.90 -16.96
CA PHE A 86 10.70 2.67 -15.81
C PHE A 86 11.87 3.39 -15.14
N LYS A 87 11.63 4.56 -14.61
CA LYS A 87 12.66 5.37 -13.95
C LYS A 87 12.57 5.19 -12.43
N ILE A 88 13.68 4.73 -11.84
CA ILE A 88 13.84 4.61 -10.39
C ILE A 88 14.59 5.83 -9.87
N LEU A 89 14.02 6.50 -8.85
CA LEU A 89 14.62 7.63 -8.16
C LEU A 89 15.50 7.14 -7.00
N PHE A 90 16.38 8.03 -6.54
CA PHE A 90 17.16 7.86 -5.29
C PHE A 90 17.98 6.56 -5.21
N LYS A 91 18.91 6.42 -6.12
CA LYS A 91 19.91 5.36 -6.07
C LYS A 91 21.16 5.80 -5.34
N GLY A 92 21.81 4.89 -4.62
CA GLY A 92 23.12 5.09 -4.05
C GLY A 92 24.21 5.21 -5.11
N SER A 93 25.43 5.53 -4.69
CA SER A 93 26.61 5.75 -5.58
C SER A 93 26.94 4.55 -6.47
N LYS A 94 26.55 3.35 -6.08
CA LYS A 94 26.71 2.10 -6.88
C LYS A 94 25.53 1.78 -7.80
N GLY A 95 24.59 2.72 -7.97
CA GLY A 95 23.38 2.52 -8.78
C GLY A 95 22.37 1.53 -8.19
N ARG A 96 22.42 1.30 -6.88
CA ARG A 96 21.54 0.36 -6.15
C ARG A 96 20.57 1.12 -5.25
N VAL A 97 19.42 0.50 -5.00
CA VAL A 97 18.44 0.93 -3.99
C VAL A 97 18.68 0.21 -2.66
N GLY A 98 18.03 0.66 -1.59
CA GLY A 98 17.99 -0.04 -0.31
C GLY A 98 17.01 -1.22 -0.33
N HIS A 99 16.19 -1.33 0.71
CA HIS A 99 15.13 -2.35 0.83
C HIS A 99 13.82 -1.94 0.10
N GLU A 100 13.74 -0.70 -0.34
CA GLU A 100 12.62 -0.12 -1.08
C GLU A 100 13.12 0.72 -2.26
N MET A 101 12.22 1.04 -3.18
CA MET A 101 12.52 1.92 -4.31
C MET A 101 11.37 2.88 -4.58
N ILE A 102 11.71 4.05 -5.10
CA ILE A 102 10.76 5.06 -5.54
C ILE A 102 10.71 5.05 -7.07
N TRP A 103 9.56 4.67 -7.61
CA TRP A 103 9.31 4.62 -9.03
C TRP A 103 8.61 5.90 -9.51
N ASP A 104 9.21 6.61 -10.45
CA ASP A 104 8.69 7.84 -11.05
C ASP A 104 7.64 7.52 -12.12
N CYS A 105 6.38 7.85 -11.85
CA CYS A 105 5.25 7.67 -12.76
C CYS A 105 4.88 8.95 -13.54
N ASN A 106 5.53 10.08 -13.25
CA ASN A 106 5.18 11.37 -13.86
C ASN A 106 5.30 11.40 -15.38
N MET A 107 6.23 10.63 -15.96
CA MET A 107 6.38 10.53 -17.40
C MET A 107 5.12 9.96 -18.06
N PHE A 108 4.52 8.92 -17.48
CA PHE A 108 3.31 8.28 -18.00
C PHE A 108 2.08 9.19 -17.91
N ASN A 109 2.01 9.99 -16.85
CA ASN A 109 0.95 10.99 -16.73
C ASN A 109 1.07 12.07 -17.81
N LYS A 110 2.28 12.54 -18.10
CA LYS A 110 2.52 13.55 -19.15
C LYS A 110 2.27 13.03 -20.55
N GLU A 111 2.70 11.80 -20.86
CA GLU A 111 2.61 11.23 -22.20
C GLU A 111 1.24 10.61 -22.48
N TYR A 112 0.67 9.89 -21.52
CA TYR A 112 -0.51 9.06 -21.73
C TYR A 112 -1.71 9.48 -20.89
N GLY A 113 -1.55 10.45 -19.96
CA GLY A 113 -2.59 10.85 -19.02
C GLY A 113 -2.88 9.81 -17.94
N ILE A 114 -1.98 8.83 -17.73
CA ILE A 114 -2.12 7.76 -16.75
C ILE A 114 -1.30 8.11 -15.50
N SER A 115 -1.99 8.30 -14.39
CA SER A 115 -1.38 8.65 -13.10
C SER A 115 -0.88 7.43 -12.33
N GLU A 116 -0.08 7.68 -11.29
CA GLU A 116 0.32 6.66 -10.32
C GLU A 116 -0.88 6.01 -9.64
N LEU A 117 -1.97 6.75 -9.42
CA LEU A 117 -3.22 6.21 -8.90
C LEU A 117 -3.84 5.19 -9.86
N ASP A 118 -3.87 5.48 -11.15
CA ASP A 118 -4.41 4.57 -12.17
C ASP A 118 -3.63 3.24 -12.18
N ILE A 119 -2.30 3.32 -12.11
CA ILE A 119 -1.41 2.16 -12.05
C ILE A 119 -1.66 1.35 -10.78
N ALA A 120 -1.71 2.01 -9.62
CA ALA A 120 -1.96 1.36 -8.34
C ALA A 120 -3.33 0.66 -8.30
N LYS A 121 -4.37 1.30 -8.81
CA LYS A 121 -5.71 0.70 -8.90
C LYS A 121 -5.76 -0.48 -9.88
N ARG A 122 -5.00 -0.41 -10.98
CA ARG A 122 -4.91 -1.53 -11.92
C ARG A 122 -4.17 -2.72 -11.35
N LEU A 123 -3.14 -2.51 -10.52
CA LEU A 123 -2.45 -3.59 -9.78
C LEU A 123 -3.41 -4.39 -8.89
N MET A 124 -4.45 -3.77 -8.33
CA MET A 124 -5.47 -4.50 -7.56
C MET A 124 -6.24 -5.51 -8.41
N ASP A 125 -6.46 -5.25 -9.71
CA ASP A 125 -7.08 -6.21 -10.63
C ASP A 125 -6.20 -7.45 -10.88
N PHE A 126 -4.88 -7.29 -10.71
CA PHE A 126 -3.90 -8.39 -10.73
C PHE A 126 -3.76 -9.10 -9.37
N GLY A 127 -4.47 -8.63 -8.34
CA GLY A 127 -4.43 -9.22 -7.00
C GLY A 127 -3.28 -8.73 -6.13
N PHE A 128 -2.63 -7.62 -6.49
CA PHE A 128 -1.60 -7.00 -5.66
C PHE A 128 -2.18 -5.92 -4.75
N HIS A 129 -1.69 -5.88 -3.52
CA HIS A 129 -1.84 -4.71 -2.67
C HIS A 129 -1.03 -3.57 -3.27
N ALA A 130 -1.71 -2.46 -3.59
CA ALA A 130 -1.06 -1.36 -4.29
C ALA A 130 0.06 -0.72 -3.44
N PRO A 131 1.19 -0.35 -4.06
CA PRO A 131 2.26 0.38 -3.37
C PRO A 131 1.80 1.74 -2.85
N THR A 132 2.56 2.31 -1.90
CA THR A 132 2.30 3.65 -1.36
C THR A 132 2.38 4.71 -2.46
N LEU A 133 1.33 5.54 -2.53
CA LEU A 133 1.16 6.58 -3.53
C LEU A 133 1.83 7.89 -3.14
N SER A 134 2.47 8.54 -4.11
CA SER A 134 2.93 9.95 -4.02
C SER A 134 3.74 10.26 -2.77
N PHE A 135 4.57 9.32 -2.32
CA PHE A 135 5.45 9.49 -1.17
C PHE A 135 6.83 8.84 -1.46
N PRO A 136 7.94 9.50 -1.09
CA PRO A 136 8.06 10.87 -0.56
C PRO A 136 7.95 11.97 -1.63
N VAL A 137 7.79 11.60 -2.89
CA VAL A 137 7.67 12.51 -4.04
C VAL A 137 6.31 12.34 -4.70
N HIS A 138 5.66 13.45 -5.03
CA HIS A 138 4.38 13.42 -5.74
C HIS A 138 4.52 12.78 -7.14
N GLY A 139 3.52 11.98 -7.52
CA GLY A 139 3.52 11.27 -8.81
C GLY A 139 4.42 10.04 -8.84
N THR A 140 4.73 9.45 -7.68
CA THR A 140 5.56 8.25 -7.56
C THR A 140 4.81 7.11 -6.86
N LEU A 141 5.36 5.90 -7.02
CA LEU A 141 4.99 4.72 -6.24
C LEU A 141 6.21 4.22 -5.46
N MET A 142 6.03 3.98 -4.17
CA MET A 142 7.05 3.38 -3.31
C MET A 142 6.81 1.88 -3.20
N VAL A 143 7.76 1.09 -3.67
CA VAL A 143 7.68 -0.38 -3.73
C VAL A 143 8.68 -0.98 -2.76
N GLU A 144 8.17 -1.75 -1.81
CA GLU A 144 8.93 -2.48 -0.79
C GLU A 144 8.53 -3.97 -0.84
N PRO A 145 9.34 -4.83 -1.49
CA PRO A 145 8.98 -6.25 -1.63
C PRO A 145 9.23 -7.07 -0.35
N THR A 146 9.92 -6.52 0.63
CA THR A 146 10.37 -7.20 1.86
C THR A 146 11.26 -8.44 1.61
N GLU A 147 11.62 -9.16 2.67
CA GLU A 147 12.37 -10.42 2.60
C GLU A 147 11.49 -11.64 2.38
N SER A 148 10.21 -11.50 2.70
CA SER A 148 9.27 -12.63 2.71
C SER A 148 8.68 -12.97 1.34
N GLU A 149 8.85 -12.10 0.34
CA GLU A 149 8.36 -12.35 -1.00
C GLU A 149 9.26 -13.34 -1.76
N PRO A 150 8.74 -14.49 -2.19
CA PRO A 150 9.49 -15.43 -3.01
C PRO A 150 9.71 -14.88 -4.41
N LYS A 151 10.72 -15.40 -5.11
CA LYS A 151 11.06 -14.93 -6.46
C LYS A 151 9.89 -15.03 -7.43
N GLU A 152 9.08 -16.06 -7.34
CA GLU A 152 7.89 -16.26 -8.17
C GLU A 152 6.89 -15.10 -8.03
N GLU A 153 6.71 -14.58 -6.81
CA GLU A 153 5.83 -13.43 -6.55
C GLU A 153 6.42 -12.14 -7.13
N LEU A 154 7.74 -11.96 -7.02
CA LEU A 154 8.43 -10.84 -7.66
C LEU A 154 8.28 -10.89 -9.19
N ASP A 155 8.41 -12.08 -9.78
CA ASP A 155 8.24 -12.28 -11.23
C ASP A 155 6.79 -11.99 -11.67
N ARG A 156 5.78 -12.43 -10.91
CA ARG A 156 4.37 -12.09 -11.13
C ARG A 156 4.14 -10.58 -11.11
N PHE A 157 4.75 -9.88 -10.16
CA PHE A 157 4.65 -8.42 -10.07
C PHE A 157 5.27 -7.72 -11.29
N ILE A 158 6.44 -8.20 -11.75
CA ILE A 158 7.10 -7.69 -12.96
C ILE A 158 6.22 -7.92 -14.20
N GLU A 159 5.59 -9.10 -14.32
CA GLU A 159 4.69 -9.42 -15.44
C GLU A 159 3.44 -8.54 -15.43
N ALA A 160 2.84 -8.32 -14.26
CA ALA A 160 1.71 -7.40 -14.10
C ALA A 160 2.08 -5.98 -14.55
N LEU A 161 3.23 -5.46 -14.14
CA LEU A 161 3.69 -4.13 -14.54
C LEU A 161 4.06 -4.04 -16.02
N LYS A 162 4.58 -5.11 -16.60
CA LYS A 162 4.80 -5.18 -18.06
C LYS A 162 3.47 -5.04 -18.81
N THR A 163 2.45 -5.78 -18.39
CA THR A 163 1.10 -5.72 -18.97
C THR A 163 0.47 -4.33 -18.78
N ILE A 164 0.56 -3.74 -17.59
CA ILE A 164 0.09 -2.38 -17.33
C ILE A 164 0.80 -1.37 -18.25
N ARG A 165 2.10 -1.53 -18.47
CA ARG A 165 2.86 -0.69 -19.40
C ARG A 165 2.36 -0.82 -20.85
N GLU A 166 2.05 -2.03 -21.29
CA GLU A 166 1.46 -2.27 -22.61
C GLU A 166 0.08 -1.59 -22.73
N GLU A 167 -0.76 -1.69 -21.68
CA GLU A 167 -2.04 -0.97 -21.59
C GLU A 167 -1.87 0.56 -21.65
N MET A 168 -0.84 1.11 -21.01
CA MET A 168 -0.53 2.55 -21.11
C MET A 168 -0.14 2.96 -22.51
N ILE A 169 0.67 2.16 -23.20
CA ILE A 169 1.06 2.40 -24.58
C ILE A 169 -0.16 2.36 -25.52
N GLU A 170 -1.09 1.41 -25.32
CA GLU A 170 -2.35 1.36 -26.09
C GLU A 170 -3.15 2.68 -25.97
N VAL A 171 -3.19 3.29 -24.79
CA VAL A 171 -3.82 4.59 -24.59
C VAL A 171 -3.06 5.69 -25.32
N GLY A 172 -1.73 5.71 -25.22
CA GLY A 172 -0.88 6.71 -25.87
C GLY A 172 -0.94 6.66 -27.39
N GLU A 173 -1.04 5.47 -27.95
CA GLU A 173 -1.17 5.24 -29.41
C GLU A 173 -2.61 5.41 -29.93
N GLY A 174 -3.57 5.70 -29.07
CA GLY A 174 -4.98 5.85 -29.43
C GLY A 174 -5.69 4.53 -29.77
N LYS A 175 -5.11 3.37 -29.40
CA LYS A 175 -5.73 2.05 -29.53
C LYS A 175 -6.77 1.80 -28.43
N ALA A 176 -6.63 2.46 -27.28
CA ALA A 176 -7.60 2.48 -26.20
C ALA A 176 -8.08 3.92 -25.96
N ASP A 177 -9.33 4.08 -25.52
CA ASP A 177 -9.89 5.39 -25.20
C ASP A 177 -9.14 6.04 -24.04
N LYS A 178 -8.98 7.37 -24.08
CA LYS A 178 -8.21 8.13 -23.07
C LYS A 178 -8.88 8.19 -21.71
N THR A 179 -10.18 8.08 -21.68
CA THR A 179 -11.02 8.24 -20.48
C THR A 179 -11.74 6.96 -20.08
N ASP A 180 -12.10 6.12 -21.05
CA ASP A 180 -12.76 4.83 -20.84
C ASP A 180 -11.81 3.68 -21.22
N ASN A 181 -10.90 3.35 -20.34
CA ASN A 181 -9.94 2.26 -20.50
C ASN A 181 -9.73 1.49 -19.19
N VAL A 182 -9.07 0.33 -19.28
CA VAL A 182 -8.87 -0.57 -18.13
C VAL A 182 -8.09 0.06 -16.97
N LEU A 183 -7.23 1.06 -17.25
CA LEU A 183 -6.44 1.75 -16.23
C LEU A 183 -7.29 2.80 -15.50
N LYS A 184 -8.06 3.59 -16.25
CA LYS A 184 -8.93 4.63 -15.69
C LYS A 184 -10.08 4.07 -14.87
N ASN A 185 -10.62 2.93 -15.25
CA ASN A 185 -11.74 2.29 -14.59
C ASN A 185 -11.35 1.28 -13.51
N ALA A 186 -10.06 0.95 -13.38
CA ALA A 186 -9.57 0.09 -12.30
C ALA A 186 -9.77 0.74 -10.91
N PRO A 187 -9.99 -0.07 -9.84
CA PRO A 187 -10.12 -1.51 -9.87
C PRO A 187 -11.54 -1.94 -10.31
N HIS A 188 -11.61 -3.05 -11.04
CA HIS A 188 -12.87 -3.61 -11.49
C HIS A 188 -13.47 -4.50 -10.38
N THR A 189 -14.48 -3.98 -9.70
CA THR A 189 -15.12 -4.70 -8.60
C THR A 189 -15.94 -5.89 -9.11
N HIS A 190 -16.17 -6.85 -8.22
CA HIS A 190 -17.07 -7.96 -8.49
C HIS A 190 -18.43 -7.48 -9.02
N LYS A 191 -19.01 -6.44 -8.39
CA LYS A 191 -20.30 -5.87 -8.80
C LYS A 191 -20.30 -5.38 -10.26
N VAL A 192 -19.23 -4.68 -10.67
CA VAL A 192 -19.08 -4.15 -12.04
C VAL A 192 -18.91 -5.29 -13.04
N LEU A 193 -18.07 -6.28 -12.71
CA LEU A 193 -17.76 -7.38 -13.62
C LEU A 193 -18.91 -8.38 -13.80
N THR A 194 -19.82 -8.48 -12.84
CA THR A 194 -20.98 -9.40 -12.89
C THR A 194 -22.28 -8.71 -13.30
N ALA A 195 -22.27 -7.40 -13.54
CA ALA A 195 -23.45 -6.69 -14.04
C ALA A 195 -23.86 -7.20 -15.43
N ASP A 196 -25.15 -7.21 -15.73
CA ASP A 196 -25.66 -7.65 -17.02
C ASP A 196 -25.18 -6.76 -18.17
N GLU A 197 -25.14 -5.45 -17.93
CA GLU A 197 -24.67 -4.46 -18.90
C GLU A 197 -23.17 -4.25 -18.80
N TRP A 198 -22.53 -4.04 -19.95
CA TRP A 198 -21.13 -3.66 -20.08
C TRP A 198 -20.98 -2.54 -21.11
N SER A 199 -20.84 -1.31 -20.63
CA SER A 199 -20.80 -0.12 -21.47
C SER A 199 -19.38 0.37 -21.82
N HIS A 200 -18.33 -0.34 -21.38
CA HIS A 200 -16.96 0.04 -21.62
C HIS A 200 -16.47 -0.34 -23.02
N ALA A 201 -15.56 0.46 -23.57
CA ALA A 201 -14.96 0.25 -24.90
C ALA A 201 -13.97 -0.94 -24.96
N TYR A 202 -13.67 -1.57 -23.84
CA TYR A 202 -12.76 -2.73 -23.75
C TYR A 202 -13.49 -3.98 -23.27
N LEU A 203 -12.88 -5.14 -23.48
CA LEU A 203 -13.52 -6.43 -23.12
C LEU A 203 -13.57 -6.61 -21.60
N ARG A 204 -14.71 -7.12 -21.12
CA ARG A 204 -14.91 -7.50 -19.71
C ARG A 204 -13.86 -8.53 -19.25
N SER A 205 -13.47 -9.46 -20.12
CA SER A 205 -12.41 -10.44 -19.83
C SER A 205 -11.04 -9.78 -19.61
N LYS A 206 -10.69 -8.73 -20.38
CA LYS A 206 -9.46 -7.95 -20.19
C LYS A 206 -9.46 -7.23 -18.83
N ALA A 207 -10.61 -6.75 -18.40
CA ALA A 207 -10.78 -6.15 -17.08
C ALA A 207 -10.59 -7.18 -15.95
N ALA A 208 -11.28 -8.32 -16.07
CA ALA A 208 -11.33 -9.35 -15.03
C ALA A 208 -10.04 -10.19 -14.95
N TYR A 209 -9.50 -10.59 -16.09
CA TYR A 209 -8.44 -11.59 -16.21
C TYR A 209 -7.34 -11.08 -17.15
N PRO A 210 -6.59 -10.06 -16.73
CA PRO A 210 -5.55 -9.46 -17.57
C PRO A 210 -4.42 -10.43 -17.95
N LEU A 211 -4.18 -11.47 -17.13
CA LEU A 211 -3.20 -12.54 -17.36
C LEU A 211 -3.80 -13.89 -16.96
N ALA A 212 -3.28 -14.97 -17.55
CA ALA A 212 -3.80 -16.34 -17.32
C ALA A 212 -3.79 -16.73 -15.83
N TRP A 213 -2.68 -16.48 -15.13
CA TRP A 213 -2.55 -16.82 -13.71
C TRP A 213 -3.52 -16.02 -12.80
N VAL A 214 -3.99 -14.85 -13.26
CA VAL A 214 -5.02 -14.10 -12.51
C VAL A 214 -6.34 -14.85 -12.52
N ALA A 215 -6.67 -15.57 -13.61
CA ALA A 215 -7.90 -16.34 -13.68
C ALA A 215 -7.92 -17.53 -12.72
N GLU A 216 -6.76 -18.12 -12.44
CA GLU A 216 -6.61 -19.26 -11.52
C GLU A 216 -6.81 -18.86 -10.06
N ASN A 217 -6.36 -17.66 -9.68
CA ASN A 217 -6.39 -17.16 -8.30
C ASN A 217 -6.88 -15.71 -8.24
N LYS A 218 -8.07 -15.45 -8.79
CA LYS A 218 -8.61 -14.09 -8.86
C LYS A 218 -8.94 -13.52 -7.50
N PHE A 219 -8.27 -12.43 -7.14
CA PHE A 219 -8.73 -11.51 -6.10
C PHE A 219 -9.79 -10.57 -6.69
N TRP A 220 -10.93 -10.48 -6.00
CA TRP A 220 -12.05 -9.64 -6.41
C TRP A 220 -12.06 -8.36 -5.59
N PRO A 221 -11.66 -7.20 -6.15
CA PRO A 221 -11.76 -5.93 -5.44
C PRO A 221 -13.20 -5.66 -4.99
N GLN A 222 -13.39 -5.34 -3.72
CA GLN A 222 -14.73 -5.10 -3.16
C GLN A 222 -15.19 -3.65 -3.39
N VAL A 223 -14.27 -2.71 -3.42
CA VAL A 223 -14.52 -1.27 -3.52
C VAL A 223 -13.84 -0.72 -4.77
N GLY A 224 -14.57 0.09 -5.52
CA GLY A 224 -14.05 0.86 -6.65
C GLY A 224 -13.24 2.06 -6.19
N ARG A 225 -13.18 3.08 -7.04
CA ARG A 225 -12.57 4.37 -6.66
C ARG A 225 -13.48 5.11 -5.69
N VAL A 226 -12.86 5.70 -4.67
CA VAL A 226 -13.52 6.63 -3.74
C VAL A 226 -13.20 8.07 -4.17
N ASP A 227 -14.05 9.00 -3.80
CA ASP A 227 -13.78 10.43 -3.98
C ASP A 227 -12.96 10.94 -2.78
N ASP A 228 -11.63 10.80 -2.89
CA ASP A 228 -10.70 11.24 -1.85
C ASP A 228 -10.86 12.74 -1.56
N GLY A 229 -11.04 13.55 -2.62
CA GLY A 229 -11.23 14.99 -2.47
C GLY A 229 -12.50 15.37 -1.72
N TYR A 230 -13.57 14.58 -1.86
CA TYR A 230 -14.77 14.76 -1.03
C TYR A 230 -14.48 14.33 0.40
N GLY A 231 -13.84 13.17 0.62
CA GLY A 231 -13.49 12.66 1.95
C GLY A 231 -12.63 13.64 2.74
N ASP A 232 -11.61 14.22 2.11
CA ASP A 232 -10.71 15.19 2.75
C ASP A 232 -11.42 16.48 3.18
N ARG A 233 -12.44 16.89 2.46
CA ARG A 233 -13.25 18.06 2.80
C ARG A 233 -14.38 17.76 3.78
N ASN A 234 -14.72 16.50 4.01
CA ASN A 234 -15.83 16.06 4.83
C ASN A 234 -15.37 14.99 5.84
N LEU A 235 -14.44 15.38 6.73
CA LEU A 235 -13.79 14.48 7.70
C LEU A 235 -14.75 13.96 8.79
N MET A 236 -15.89 14.59 8.97
CA MET A 236 -16.89 14.19 9.97
C MET A 236 -18.11 13.58 9.30
N CYS A 237 -18.49 12.40 9.78
CA CYS A 237 -19.77 11.82 9.39
C CYS A 237 -20.89 12.64 10.02
N THR A 238 -21.73 13.27 9.20
CA THR A 238 -22.99 13.85 9.64
C THR A 238 -24.04 12.76 9.60
N CYS A 239 -24.18 12.03 10.70
CA CYS A 239 -25.35 11.17 10.88
C CYS A 239 -26.59 12.04 11.03
N ASP A 240 -27.70 11.66 10.41
CA ASP A 240 -28.98 12.29 10.69
C ASP A 240 -29.23 12.20 12.19
N PRO A 241 -29.81 13.27 12.81
CA PRO A 241 -30.19 13.20 14.21
C PRO A 241 -31.09 11.97 14.43
N LEU A 242 -30.79 11.17 15.45
CA LEU A 242 -31.71 10.11 15.84
C LEU A 242 -33.08 10.75 16.08
N GLU A 243 -34.06 10.36 15.27
CA GLU A 243 -35.43 10.76 15.54
C GLU A 243 -35.73 10.37 17.00
N SER A 244 -36.01 11.38 17.84
CA SER A 244 -36.48 11.12 19.17
C SER A 244 -37.78 10.32 19.01
N SER A 245 -37.75 9.04 19.37
CA SER A 245 -38.96 8.26 19.52
C SER A 245 -39.76 8.94 20.65
N ASN A 246 -40.61 9.86 20.29
CA ASN A 246 -41.68 10.33 21.14
C ASN A 246 -42.70 9.17 21.23
N ASP A 247 -42.38 8.14 21.95
CA ASP A 247 -43.37 7.25 22.51
C ASP A 247 -43.80 7.85 23.83
N GLU A 248 -44.60 8.92 23.75
CA GLU A 248 -45.58 9.21 24.74
C GLU A 248 -46.67 8.10 24.67
N LYS A 249 -46.65 7.22 25.68
CA LYS A 249 -47.89 6.80 26.35
C LYS A 249 -47.59 5.94 27.55
#